data_2239eb4d1a5c0cb5f95998b558a624d3
#
_entry.id   2239eb4d1a5c0cb5f95998b558a624d3
#
_cell.length_a   1.000
_cell.length_b   1.000
_cell.length_c   1.000
_cell.angle_alpha   90.00
_cell.angle_beta   90.00
_cell.angle_gamma   90.00
#
_symmetry.space_group_name_H-M   'P 1'
#
loop_
_entity.id
_entity.type
_entity.pdbx_description
1 polymer ?
#
loop_
_entity_poly.entity_id
_entity_poly.type
_entity_poly.pdbx_seq_one_letter_code
_entity_poly.pdbx_strand_id
1 'polypeptide(L)'
;MQENNDKNQGKNGLSFESLDILIAKWKDGTFSEIIDDWKWIFGYSVRYKWAIVFYTILGIFSTSMGLVSSVAGKYLIDIITGYKTNKLMILIIVMVGSSLFSLLFSSIISRISTKLSIYINNDIQADIFDKIVDADWLEINKYSNGDVLNRFNGDIGTVSSNAISWLPTIVIAIYNFIATFLVILHYNAVMAILALASAPFMLLMSRFMIKKQREYSQKTREMSSKLMTFEVEAFYNFDTIKSFGIAPHYSRLMRWWQGKFKDVSLEYNMFSIKTNILLSVMGTGVEFIAFGYCLFLLWTHTITYGTMTLFLQQRSNLSGAFNNVVSIIPSFLNSSVSAHRIRELVELPKEMHISESEELDPFAEDGFEVLMKDVNFAYVEGTRVITDSYFKACPGEIVALVGPSGEGKTTIIRLILGLIRPQEGEAVIVASNGREIVLNAETRHFFAYVPQGNTILSGTIAENMRMVKEDATDEEIIEALKIACAWEFVEKLPDTINSALGERGRGLSEGQAQRISIARAVLRNAPILLLDEATSALDVTTERKVLRNIIEQKPNKTCIVTTHRPSVLNMCQRVYRVMETKVTELDEE
;
A
#
# COMPACT_ATOMS: atom_id res chain seq x y z
N MET A 1 15.04 21.54 -1.35
CA MET A 1 13.64 21.45 -1.79
C MET A 1 12.79 20.44 -1.01
N GLN A 2 13.38 19.57 -0.17
CA GLN A 2 12.63 18.61 0.68
C GLN A 2 11.98 19.23 1.93
N GLU A 3 12.43 20.38 2.42
CA GLU A 3 11.88 20.98 3.66
C GLU A 3 10.50 21.66 3.51
N ASN A 4 10.03 21.93 2.27
CA ASN A 4 8.74 22.60 2.05
C ASN A 4 7.57 21.61 1.81
N ASN A 5 7.82 20.34 1.48
CA ASN A 5 6.76 19.35 1.27
C ASN A 5 6.26 18.71 2.57
N ASP A 6 7.10 18.63 3.61
CA ASP A 6 6.70 18.05 4.91
C ASP A 6 5.71 18.90 5.71
N LYS A 7 5.56 20.19 5.37
CA LYS A 7 4.59 21.07 6.07
C LYS A 7 3.12 20.80 5.71
N ASN A 8 2.84 20.07 4.65
CA ASN A 8 1.45 19.82 4.20
C ASN A 8 0.85 18.46 4.58
N GLN A 9 1.65 17.48 5.03
CA GLN A 9 1.17 16.13 5.32
C GLN A 9 0.47 15.94 6.68
N GLY A 10 0.37 16.98 7.52
CA GLY A 10 -0.18 16.92 8.88
C GLY A 10 -1.59 17.45 9.08
N LYS A 11 -2.41 17.65 8.04
CA LYS A 11 -3.64 18.47 8.13
C LYS A 11 -4.96 17.67 8.25
N ASN A 12 -5.02 16.63 9.04
CA ASN A 12 -6.25 15.86 9.26
C ASN A 12 -6.89 16.23 10.60
N GLY A 13 -7.63 17.32 10.64
CA GLY A 13 -8.38 17.75 11.81
C GLY A 13 -9.73 18.35 11.44
N LEU A 14 -10.77 17.82 12.03
CA LEU A 14 -12.15 18.30 12.21
C LEU A 14 -12.74 19.31 11.18
N SER A 15 -13.96 19.07 10.84
CA SER A 15 -14.79 19.49 9.71
C SER A 15 -14.74 20.93 9.20
N PHE A 16 -14.49 21.94 10.02
CA PHE A 16 -14.42 23.33 9.53
C PHE A 16 -13.08 23.65 8.86
N GLU A 17 -11.99 23.08 9.35
CA GLU A 17 -10.68 23.25 8.72
C GLU A 17 -10.62 22.50 7.39
N SER A 18 -11.29 21.37 7.31
CA SER A 18 -11.48 20.67 6.04
C SER A 18 -12.32 21.49 5.08
N LEU A 19 -13.30 22.24 5.55
CA LEU A 19 -14.03 23.24 4.75
C LEU A 19 -13.13 24.41 4.35
N ASP A 20 -12.33 24.93 5.27
CA ASP A 20 -11.38 26.03 4.97
C ASP A 20 -10.31 25.55 3.96
N ILE A 21 -9.85 24.29 4.05
CA ILE A 21 -8.94 23.67 3.07
C ILE A 21 -9.63 23.52 1.71
N LEU A 22 -10.89 23.06 1.67
CA LEU A 22 -11.65 22.96 0.43
C LEU A 22 -11.85 24.34 -0.22
N ILE A 23 -12.19 25.36 0.59
CA ILE A 23 -12.36 26.73 0.12
C ILE A 23 -11.03 27.32 -0.36
N ALA A 24 -9.92 27.04 0.34
CA ALA A 24 -8.60 27.47 -0.07
C ALA A 24 -8.20 26.80 -1.40
N LYS A 25 -8.33 25.49 -1.52
CA LYS A 25 -8.06 24.74 -2.75
C LYS A 25 -8.98 25.14 -3.90
N TRP A 26 -10.21 25.52 -3.61
CA TRP A 26 -11.11 26.07 -4.62
C TRP A 26 -10.66 27.44 -5.13
N LYS A 27 -10.14 28.30 -4.23
CA LYS A 27 -9.58 29.62 -4.59
C LYS A 27 -8.25 29.50 -5.34
N ASP A 28 -7.43 28.51 -5.00
CA ASP A 28 -6.09 28.27 -5.58
C ASP A 28 -6.16 27.46 -6.90
N GLY A 29 -7.36 27.06 -7.35
CA GLY A 29 -7.56 26.28 -8.58
C GLY A 29 -7.19 24.80 -8.48
N THR A 30 -6.69 24.31 -7.34
CA THR A 30 -6.31 22.89 -7.12
C THR A 30 -7.49 21.97 -6.78
N PHE A 31 -8.73 22.52 -6.80
CA PHE A 31 -9.94 21.72 -6.59
C PHE A 31 -10.20 20.72 -7.71
N SER A 32 -9.70 20.99 -8.92
CA SER A 32 -9.77 20.06 -10.05
C SER A 32 -9.04 18.75 -9.80
N GLU A 33 -7.92 18.77 -9.10
CA GLU A 33 -7.15 17.56 -8.73
C GLU A 33 -7.99 16.64 -7.83
N ILE A 34 -8.68 17.21 -6.84
CA ILE A 34 -9.58 16.44 -5.96
C ILE A 34 -10.71 15.77 -6.77
N ILE A 35 -11.27 16.51 -7.75
CA ILE A 35 -12.32 15.95 -8.62
C ILE A 35 -11.79 14.80 -9.47
N ASP A 36 -10.58 14.92 -10.00
CA ASP A 36 -9.98 13.87 -10.83
C ASP A 36 -9.61 12.64 -10.00
N ASP A 37 -9.12 12.82 -8.78
CA ASP A 37 -8.92 11.72 -7.84
C ASP A 37 -10.24 10.99 -7.55
N TRP A 38 -11.32 11.73 -7.33
CA TRP A 38 -12.64 11.14 -7.09
C TRP A 38 -13.26 10.50 -8.34
N LYS A 39 -13.01 11.03 -9.53
CA LYS A 39 -13.41 10.37 -10.79
C LYS A 39 -12.73 9.01 -10.92
N TRP A 40 -11.42 8.95 -10.58
CA TRP A 40 -10.67 7.70 -10.56
C TRP A 40 -11.27 6.71 -9.55
N ILE A 41 -11.54 7.13 -8.31
CA ILE A 41 -12.20 6.32 -7.27
C ILE A 41 -13.55 5.79 -7.76
N PHE A 42 -14.38 6.66 -8.34
CA PHE A 42 -15.69 6.28 -8.86
C PHE A 42 -15.62 5.30 -10.03
N GLY A 43 -14.53 5.28 -10.80
CA GLY A 43 -14.29 4.30 -11.85
C GLY A 43 -14.42 2.86 -11.34
N TYR A 44 -13.90 2.57 -10.16
CA TYR A 44 -14.04 1.26 -9.51
C TYR A 44 -15.46 1.04 -8.94
N SER A 45 -16.05 2.06 -8.35
CA SER A 45 -17.40 1.96 -7.74
C SER A 45 -18.51 1.72 -8.76
N VAL A 46 -18.36 2.23 -9.98
CA VAL A 46 -19.36 2.07 -11.07
C VAL A 46 -19.60 0.60 -11.41
N ARG A 47 -18.62 -0.27 -11.27
CA ARG A 47 -18.79 -1.74 -11.47
C ARG A 47 -19.87 -2.31 -10.54
N TYR A 48 -20.04 -1.71 -9.36
CA TYR A 48 -20.95 -2.17 -8.29
C TYR A 48 -22.15 -1.24 -8.06
N LYS A 49 -22.47 -0.34 -9.01
CA LYS A 49 -23.50 0.71 -8.88
C LYS A 49 -24.86 0.21 -8.41
N TRP A 50 -25.33 -0.93 -8.93
CA TRP A 50 -26.63 -1.47 -8.56
C TRP A 50 -26.70 -1.95 -7.10
N ALA A 51 -25.64 -2.54 -6.61
CA ALA A 51 -25.55 -2.95 -5.21
C ALA A 51 -25.45 -1.73 -4.28
N ILE A 52 -24.74 -0.66 -4.69
CA ILE A 52 -24.65 0.62 -3.96
C ILE A 52 -26.02 1.29 -3.90
N VAL A 53 -26.73 1.37 -5.01
CA VAL A 53 -28.10 1.91 -5.06
C VAL A 53 -29.04 1.09 -4.17
N PHE A 54 -28.99 -0.24 -4.27
CA PHE A 54 -29.85 -1.13 -3.49
C PHE A 54 -29.66 -0.93 -1.98
N TYR A 55 -28.42 -0.94 -1.48
CA TYR A 55 -28.23 -0.75 -0.03
C TYR A 55 -28.48 0.70 0.41
N THR A 56 -28.33 1.70 -0.48
CA THR A 56 -28.74 3.08 -0.19
C THR A 56 -30.24 3.18 0.02
N ILE A 57 -31.03 2.54 -0.84
CA ILE A 57 -32.48 2.45 -0.69
C ILE A 57 -32.85 1.74 0.62
N LEU A 58 -32.20 0.62 0.94
CA LEU A 58 -32.38 -0.07 2.22
C LEU A 58 -32.04 0.84 3.42
N GLY A 59 -31.03 1.71 3.28
CA GLY A 59 -30.65 2.68 4.32
C GLY A 59 -31.77 3.73 4.55
N ILE A 60 -32.38 4.21 3.49
CA ILE A 60 -33.54 5.10 3.57
C ILE A 60 -34.72 4.39 4.26
N PHE A 61 -35.01 3.13 3.88
CA PHE A 61 -36.06 2.33 4.52
C PHE A 61 -35.76 2.08 6.01
N SER A 62 -34.52 1.73 6.36
CA SER A 62 -34.11 1.52 7.75
C SER A 62 -34.32 2.78 8.58
N THR A 63 -33.91 3.94 8.08
CA THR A 63 -34.12 5.24 8.73
C THR A 63 -35.61 5.55 8.88
N SER A 64 -36.41 5.31 7.83
CA SER A 64 -37.86 5.52 7.87
C SER A 64 -38.53 4.64 8.92
N MET A 65 -38.15 3.37 9.04
CA MET A 65 -38.66 2.46 10.06
C MET A 65 -38.30 2.92 11.49
N GLY A 66 -37.08 3.46 11.67
CA GLY A 66 -36.67 4.08 12.93
C GLY A 66 -37.51 5.30 13.32
N LEU A 67 -37.86 6.16 12.35
CA LEU A 67 -38.77 7.28 12.54
C LEU A 67 -40.21 6.81 12.88
N VAL A 68 -40.71 5.80 12.16
CA VAL A 68 -42.03 5.20 12.45
C VAL A 68 -42.06 4.66 13.88
N SER A 69 -41.00 3.96 14.33
CA SER A 69 -40.88 3.46 15.69
C SER A 69 -40.94 4.61 16.72
N SER A 70 -40.21 5.70 16.46
CA SER A 70 -40.18 6.87 17.35
C SER A 70 -41.56 7.55 17.45
N VAL A 71 -42.26 7.71 16.31
CA VAL A 71 -43.62 8.28 16.28
C VAL A 71 -44.63 7.36 16.95
N ALA A 72 -44.55 6.04 16.75
CA ALA A 72 -45.37 5.07 17.44
C ALA A 72 -45.16 5.12 18.97
N GLY A 73 -43.88 5.27 19.40
CA GLY A 73 -43.53 5.48 20.80
C GLY A 73 -44.18 6.74 21.41
N LYS A 74 -44.22 7.85 20.67
CA LYS A 74 -44.96 9.06 21.06
C LYS A 74 -46.42 8.77 21.32
N TYR A 75 -47.13 8.14 20.38
CA TYR A 75 -48.54 7.82 20.55
C TYR A 75 -48.78 6.81 21.66
N LEU A 76 -47.88 5.86 21.85
CA LEU A 76 -47.95 4.90 22.95
C LEU A 76 -47.92 5.59 24.32
N ILE A 77 -47.00 6.55 24.50
CA ILE A 77 -46.88 7.37 25.71
C ILE A 77 -48.14 8.20 25.93
N ASP A 78 -48.66 8.84 24.89
CA ASP A 78 -49.87 9.67 24.96
C ASP A 78 -51.14 8.85 25.35
N ILE A 79 -51.24 7.60 24.88
CA ILE A 79 -52.32 6.71 25.23
C ILE A 79 -52.21 6.24 26.68
N ILE A 80 -51.00 5.91 27.16
CA ILE A 80 -50.77 5.48 28.53
C ILE A 80 -51.06 6.64 29.52
N THR A 81 -50.56 7.86 29.19
CA THR A 81 -50.79 9.06 30.04
C THR A 81 -52.23 9.55 30.01
N GLY A 82 -52.99 9.29 28.92
CA GLY A 82 -54.40 9.60 28.79
C GLY A 82 -55.35 8.48 29.21
N TYR A 83 -54.86 7.39 29.80
CA TYR A 83 -55.64 6.19 30.25
C TYR A 83 -56.55 5.57 29.18
N LYS A 84 -56.15 5.67 27.87
CA LYS A 84 -56.92 5.12 26.73
C LYS A 84 -56.26 3.84 26.23
N THR A 85 -56.90 2.67 26.47
CA THR A 85 -56.27 1.36 26.18
C THR A 85 -56.55 0.77 24.80
N ASN A 86 -57.54 1.26 24.07
CA ASN A 86 -58.09 0.58 22.86
C ASN A 86 -57.11 0.37 21.69
N LYS A 87 -55.93 1.08 21.62
CA LYS A 87 -54.94 0.94 20.54
C LYS A 87 -53.56 0.56 21.01
N LEU A 88 -53.38 0.29 22.29
CA LEU A 88 -52.08 0.08 22.93
C LEU A 88 -51.32 -1.10 22.26
N MET A 89 -51.97 -2.23 22.08
CA MET A 89 -51.33 -3.43 21.50
C MET A 89 -50.87 -3.19 20.04
N ILE A 90 -51.66 -2.49 19.24
CA ILE A 90 -51.29 -2.17 17.85
C ILE A 90 -50.05 -1.28 17.80
N LEU A 91 -49.96 -0.26 18.67
CA LEU A 91 -48.81 0.63 18.73
C LEU A 91 -47.54 -0.09 19.23
N ILE A 92 -47.67 -1.00 20.18
CA ILE A 92 -46.55 -1.85 20.59
C ILE A 92 -46.06 -2.71 19.42
N ILE A 93 -46.96 -3.37 18.71
CA ILE A 93 -46.62 -4.21 17.54
C ILE A 93 -45.93 -3.35 16.46
N VAL A 94 -46.44 -2.14 16.16
CA VAL A 94 -45.83 -1.22 15.17
C VAL A 94 -44.45 -0.77 15.64
N MET A 95 -44.31 -0.37 16.90
CA MET A 95 -43.04 0.10 17.47
C MET A 95 -41.98 -1.01 17.47
N VAL A 96 -42.30 -2.19 17.98
CA VAL A 96 -41.39 -3.33 18.03
C VAL A 96 -41.09 -3.84 16.61
N GLY A 97 -42.12 -3.98 15.78
CA GLY A 97 -41.98 -4.47 14.41
C GLY A 97 -41.09 -3.53 13.57
N SER A 98 -41.36 -2.22 13.59
CA SER A 98 -40.53 -1.25 12.85
C SER A 98 -39.09 -1.18 13.37
N SER A 99 -38.85 -1.32 14.69
CA SER A 99 -37.51 -1.42 15.26
C SER A 99 -36.77 -2.66 14.80
N LEU A 100 -37.42 -3.81 14.81
CA LEU A 100 -36.84 -5.07 14.33
C LEU A 100 -36.52 -5.01 12.83
N PHE A 101 -37.41 -4.45 12.00
CA PHE A 101 -37.13 -4.24 10.58
C PHE A 101 -35.96 -3.28 10.36
N SER A 102 -35.87 -2.19 11.12
CA SER A 102 -34.71 -1.27 11.06
C SER A 102 -33.41 -1.99 11.38
N LEU A 103 -33.36 -2.82 12.41
CA LEU A 103 -32.20 -3.64 12.79
C LEU A 103 -31.82 -4.66 11.70
N LEU A 104 -32.83 -5.34 11.12
CA LEU A 104 -32.58 -6.29 10.03
C LEU A 104 -32.00 -5.59 8.79
N PHE A 105 -32.58 -4.45 8.37
CA PHE A 105 -32.06 -3.69 7.24
C PHE A 105 -30.67 -3.17 7.51
N SER A 106 -30.38 -2.63 8.71
CA SER A 106 -29.06 -2.19 9.11
C SER A 106 -28.02 -3.33 9.03
N SER A 107 -28.38 -4.54 9.48
CA SER A 107 -27.53 -5.72 9.41
C SER A 107 -27.23 -6.15 7.96
N ILE A 108 -28.27 -6.11 7.09
CA ILE A 108 -28.12 -6.42 5.66
C ILE A 108 -27.21 -5.38 4.98
N ILE A 109 -27.42 -4.10 5.26
CA ILE A 109 -26.60 -2.98 4.75
C ILE A 109 -25.15 -3.18 5.14
N SER A 110 -24.88 -3.45 6.42
CA SER A 110 -23.52 -3.68 6.93
C SER A 110 -22.84 -4.84 6.19
N ARG A 111 -23.55 -5.95 6.00
CA ARG A 111 -23.04 -7.12 5.27
C ARG A 111 -22.72 -6.79 3.80
N ILE A 112 -23.62 -6.10 3.10
CA ILE A 112 -23.44 -5.72 1.69
C ILE A 112 -22.28 -4.73 1.57
N SER A 113 -22.24 -3.71 2.39
CA SER A 113 -21.18 -2.69 2.38
C SER A 113 -19.80 -3.31 2.64
N THR A 114 -19.67 -4.18 3.65
CA THR A 114 -18.41 -4.88 3.94
C THR A 114 -17.98 -5.77 2.78
N LYS A 115 -18.91 -6.54 2.20
CA LYS A 115 -18.61 -7.42 1.05
C LYS A 115 -18.11 -6.62 -0.15
N LEU A 116 -18.78 -5.50 -0.46
CA LEU A 116 -18.39 -4.62 -1.56
C LEU A 116 -17.04 -3.96 -1.30
N SER A 117 -16.76 -3.55 -0.06
CA SER A 117 -15.46 -2.97 0.32
C SER A 117 -14.32 -3.94 0.06
N ILE A 118 -14.50 -5.23 0.40
CA ILE A 118 -13.50 -6.27 0.14
C ILE A 118 -13.30 -6.46 -1.36
N TYR A 119 -14.37 -6.53 -2.15
CA TYR A 119 -14.27 -6.72 -3.59
C TYR A 119 -13.54 -5.55 -4.27
N ILE A 120 -13.93 -4.31 -3.96
CA ILE A 120 -13.26 -3.12 -4.54
C ILE A 120 -11.80 -3.05 -4.06
N ASN A 121 -11.51 -3.38 -2.81
CA ASN A 121 -10.14 -3.43 -2.32
C ASN A 121 -9.30 -4.42 -3.13
N ASN A 122 -9.82 -5.62 -3.37
CA ASN A 122 -9.12 -6.65 -4.15
C ASN A 122 -8.96 -6.23 -5.62
N ASP A 123 -9.99 -5.64 -6.24
CA ASP A 123 -9.92 -5.14 -7.61
C ASP A 123 -8.82 -4.06 -7.75
N ILE A 124 -8.79 -3.10 -6.81
CA ILE A 124 -7.78 -2.03 -6.81
C ILE A 124 -6.39 -2.61 -6.56
N GLN A 125 -6.25 -3.54 -5.60
CA GLN A 125 -4.94 -4.16 -5.31
C GLN A 125 -4.42 -4.94 -6.52
N ALA A 126 -5.25 -5.71 -7.21
CA ALA A 126 -4.84 -6.45 -8.40
C ALA A 126 -4.41 -5.50 -9.53
N ASP A 127 -5.26 -4.50 -9.87
CA ASP A 127 -4.94 -3.53 -10.91
C ASP A 127 -3.65 -2.74 -10.62
N ILE A 128 -3.39 -2.40 -9.35
CA ILE A 128 -2.19 -1.66 -8.96
C ILE A 128 -0.96 -2.56 -8.98
N PHE A 129 -1.09 -3.81 -8.50
CA PHE A 129 0.01 -4.76 -8.52
C PHE A 129 0.51 -4.99 -9.95
N ASP A 130 -0.41 -5.23 -10.90
CA ASP A 130 -0.08 -5.41 -12.31
C ASP A 130 0.67 -4.19 -12.89
N LYS A 131 0.20 -2.98 -12.53
CA LYS A 131 0.83 -1.73 -12.99
C LYS A 131 2.21 -1.47 -12.36
N ILE A 132 2.39 -1.83 -11.08
CA ILE A 132 3.69 -1.70 -10.40
C ILE A 132 4.70 -2.67 -11.01
N VAL A 133 4.28 -3.90 -11.34
CA VAL A 133 5.16 -4.92 -11.96
C VAL A 133 5.56 -4.51 -13.38
N ASP A 134 4.67 -3.82 -14.11
CA ASP A 134 4.88 -3.33 -15.49
C ASP A 134 5.53 -1.90 -15.53
N ALA A 135 5.82 -1.31 -14.37
CA ALA A 135 6.41 0.02 -14.29
C ALA A 135 7.92 0.00 -14.58
N ASP A 136 8.43 1.09 -15.21
CA ASP A 136 9.85 1.30 -15.42
C ASP A 136 10.65 1.14 -14.11
N TRP A 137 11.71 0.34 -14.17
CA TRP A 137 12.51 -0.02 -13.00
C TRP A 137 13.15 1.20 -12.30
N LEU A 138 13.61 2.21 -13.06
CA LEU A 138 14.20 3.42 -12.49
C LEU A 138 13.17 4.24 -11.74
N GLU A 139 11.95 4.33 -12.29
CA GLU A 139 10.90 5.13 -11.71
C GLU A 139 10.34 4.51 -10.42
N ILE A 140 10.07 3.21 -10.42
CA ILE A 140 9.59 2.53 -9.20
C ILE A 140 10.66 2.50 -8.10
N ASN A 141 11.94 2.41 -8.45
CA ASN A 141 13.04 2.37 -7.49
C ASN A 141 13.30 3.73 -6.78
N LYS A 142 12.65 4.83 -7.22
CA LYS A 142 12.65 6.11 -6.50
C LYS A 142 11.85 6.03 -5.19
N TYR A 143 10.94 5.06 -5.09
CA TYR A 143 10.12 4.83 -3.90
C TYR A 143 10.77 3.79 -2.99
N SER A 144 10.71 4.01 -1.68
CA SER A 144 11.12 2.97 -0.73
C SER A 144 10.09 1.83 -0.68
N ASN A 145 10.55 0.61 -0.45
CA ASN A 145 9.65 -0.55 -0.31
C ASN A 145 8.57 -0.32 0.77
N GLY A 146 8.91 0.39 1.86
CA GLY A 146 7.97 0.74 2.92
C GLY A 146 6.88 1.71 2.47
N ASP A 147 7.21 2.69 1.60
CA ASP A 147 6.21 3.61 1.05
C ASP A 147 5.28 2.89 0.07
N VAL A 148 5.82 2.06 -0.83
CA VAL A 148 5.02 1.25 -1.75
C VAL A 148 4.04 0.34 -0.98
N LEU A 149 4.53 -0.38 0.04
CA LEU A 149 3.69 -1.24 0.88
C LEU A 149 2.62 -0.46 1.66
N ASN A 150 2.96 0.74 2.15
CA ASN A 150 2.00 1.60 2.85
C ASN A 150 0.90 2.10 1.91
N ARG A 151 1.24 2.50 0.69
CA ARG A 151 0.26 2.87 -0.35
C ARG A 151 -0.60 1.66 -0.72
N PHE A 152 0.01 0.50 -0.93
CA PHE A 152 -0.67 -0.73 -1.33
C PHE A 152 -1.64 -1.26 -0.27
N ASN A 153 -1.30 -1.22 1.02
CA ASN A 153 -2.15 -1.73 2.09
C ASN A 153 -2.99 -0.63 2.76
N GLY A 154 -2.40 0.52 3.07
CA GLY A 154 -3.04 1.59 3.84
C GLY A 154 -3.91 2.50 2.98
N ASP A 155 -3.34 3.07 1.92
CA ASP A 155 -4.05 4.04 1.08
C ASP A 155 -5.17 3.36 0.28
N ILE A 156 -4.94 2.14 -0.27
CA ILE A 156 -6.00 1.38 -0.96
C ILE A 156 -7.16 1.05 -0.01
N GLY A 157 -6.86 0.63 1.23
CA GLY A 157 -7.90 0.37 2.22
C GLY A 157 -8.75 1.62 2.53
N THR A 158 -8.12 2.79 2.60
CA THR A 158 -8.81 4.08 2.80
C THR A 158 -9.70 4.42 1.60
N VAL A 159 -9.18 4.29 0.38
CA VAL A 159 -9.93 4.57 -0.86
C VAL A 159 -11.09 3.60 -1.03
N SER A 160 -10.87 2.29 -0.89
CA SER A 160 -11.89 1.25 -1.11
C SER A 160 -13.07 1.36 -0.13
N SER A 161 -12.79 1.64 1.15
CA SER A 161 -13.85 1.81 2.15
C SER A 161 -14.71 3.05 1.88
N ASN A 162 -14.09 4.16 1.48
CA ASN A 162 -14.80 5.40 1.20
C ASN A 162 -15.47 5.41 -0.19
N ALA A 163 -14.91 4.71 -1.18
CA ALA A 163 -15.49 4.58 -2.52
C ALA A 163 -16.93 4.08 -2.51
N ILE A 164 -17.29 3.23 -1.57
CA ILE A 164 -18.63 2.64 -1.45
C ILE A 164 -19.50 3.43 -0.48
N SER A 165 -18.94 3.84 0.66
CA SER A 165 -19.73 4.39 1.76
C SER A 165 -20.08 5.86 1.57
N TRP A 166 -19.26 6.62 0.84
CA TRP A 166 -19.39 8.07 0.76
C TRP A 166 -20.74 8.54 0.22
N LEU A 167 -21.11 8.12 -0.99
CA LEU A 167 -22.38 8.53 -1.62
C LEU A 167 -23.62 8.09 -0.82
N PRO A 168 -23.75 6.80 -0.44
CA PRO A 168 -24.87 6.35 0.38
C PRO A 168 -24.97 7.06 1.73
N THR A 169 -23.83 7.29 2.41
CA THR A 169 -23.81 7.97 3.71
C THR A 169 -24.35 9.39 3.60
N ILE A 170 -23.96 10.15 2.56
CA ILE A 170 -24.51 11.48 2.30
C ILE A 170 -26.02 11.41 2.05
N VAL A 171 -26.45 10.54 1.15
CA VAL A 171 -27.88 10.44 0.77
C VAL A 171 -28.74 10.07 1.98
N ILE A 172 -28.30 9.06 2.75
CA ILE A 172 -29.02 8.61 3.95
C ILE A 172 -28.99 9.69 5.05
N ALA A 173 -27.86 10.39 5.25
CA ALA A 173 -27.74 11.45 6.26
C ALA A 173 -28.61 12.67 5.92
N ILE A 174 -28.62 13.09 4.65
CA ILE A 174 -29.49 14.18 4.19
C ILE A 174 -30.97 13.79 4.32
N TYR A 175 -31.32 12.56 3.92
CA TYR A 175 -32.69 12.05 4.09
C TYR A 175 -33.07 12.03 5.58
N ASN A 176 -32.22 11.50 6.46
CA ASN A 176 -32.48 11.45 7.90
C ASN A 176 -32.64 12.85 8.49
N PHE A 177 -31.79 13.79 8.09
CA PHE A 177 -31.87 15.19 8.52
C PHE A 177 -33.20 15.83 8.11
N ILE A 178 -33.58 15.74 6.83
CA ILE A 178 -34.82 16.31 6.32
C ILE A 178 -36.04 15.63 6.95
N ALA A 179 -36.08 14.31 7.00
CA ALA A 179 -37.21 13.56 7.53
C ALA A 179 -37.42 13.83 9.03
N THR A 180 -36.34 13.84 9.82
CA THR A 180 -36.38 14.18 11.25
C THR A 180 -36.82 15.61 11.48
N PHE A 181 -36.29 16.58 10.71
CA PHE A 181 -36.69 17.98 10.79
C PHE A 181 -38.19 18.17 10.47
N LEU A 182 -38.69 17.53 9.40
CA LEU A 182 -40.11 17.60 9.03
C LEU A 182 -41.03 16.98 10.10
N VAL A 183 -40.62 15.87 10.73
CA VAL A 183 -41.33 15.27 11.85
C VAL A 183 -41.46 16.26 13.02
N ILE A 184 -40.38 16.93 13.40
CA ILE A 184 -40.43 17.92 14.49
C ILE A 184 -41.28 19.12 14.10
N LEU A 185 -41.12 19.64 12.88
CA LEU A 185 -41.82 20.79 12.34
C LEU A 185 -43.35 20.59 12.34
N HIS A 186 -43.79 19.36 12.03
CA HIS A 186 -45.22 19.00 12.06
C HIS A 186 -45.86 19.20 13.43
N TYR A 187 -45.12 19.03 14.53
CA TYR A 187 -45.65 19.20 15.88
C TYR A 187 -45.49 20.62 16.39
N ASN A 188 -44.33 21.25 16.17
CA ASN A 188 -44.09 22.64 16.66
C ASN A 188 -42.92 23.29 15.90
N ALA A 189 -43.16 24.43 15.26
CA ALA A 189 -42.15 25.16 14.48
C ALA A 189 -40.98 25.69 15.34
N VAL A 190 -41.26 26.17 16.55
CA VAL A 190 -40.21 26.71 17.45
C VAL A 190 -39.30 25.60 17.92
N MET A 191 -39.85 24.42 18.24
CA MET A 191 -39.06 23.22 18.58
C MET A 191 -38.16 22.80 17.40
N ALA A 192 -38.65 22.88 16.17
CA ALA A 192 -37.86 22.58 14.98
C ALA A 192 -36.68 23.54 14.80
N ILE A 193 -36.89 24.84 15.04
CA ILE A 193 -35.83 25.85 14.96
C ILE A 193 -34.80 25.65 16.09
N LEU A 194 -35.22 25.34 17.31
CA LEU A 194 -34.32 25.05 18.44
C LEU A 194 -33.47 23.78 18.16
N ALA A 195 -34.08 22.73 17.60
CA ALA A 195 -33.37 21.54 17.22
C ALA A 195 -32.34 21.83 16.11
N LEU A 196 -32.71 22.60 15.09
CA LEU A 196 -31.84 22.98 14.00
C LEU A 196 -30.65 23.83 14.47
N ALA A 197 -30.88 24.80 15.35
CA ALA A 197 -29.87 25.72 15.85
C ALA A 197 -28.82 25.04 16.75
N SER A 198 -29.18 23.94 17.42
CA SER A 198 -28.32 23.25 18.40
C SER A 198 -26.98 22.74 17.79
N ALA A 199 -27.00 22.16 16.62
CA ALA A 199 -25.82 21.58 15.97
C ALA A 199 -24.84 22.64 15.45
N PRO A 200 -25.24 23.67 14.66
CA PRO A 200 -24.35 24.76 14.25
C PRO A 200 -23.74 25.52 15.42
N PHE A 201 -24.51 25.71 16.51
CA PHE A 201 -24.00 26.34 17.72
C PHE A 201 -22.84 25.57 18.36
N MET A 202 -23.00 24.25 18.49
CA MET A 202 -21.93 23.37 19.02
C MET A 202 -20.68 23.39 18.13
N LEU A 203 -20.86 23.42 16.81
CA LEU A 203 -19.74 23.51 15.87
C LEU A 203 -18.99 24.84 15.97
N LEU A 204 -19.70 25.96 16.07
CA LEU A 204 -19.09 27.29 16.26
C LEU A 204 -18.22 27.33 17.53
N MET A 205 -18.71 26.73 18.60
CA MET A 205 -17.99 26.68 19.88
C MET A 205 -16.75 25.75 19.79
N SER A 206 -16.84 24.63 19.08
CA SER A 206 -15.72 23.72 18.90
C SER A 206 -14.56 24.35 18.10
N ARG A 207 -14.86 25.30 17.19
CA ARG A 207 -13.86 25.97 16.34
C ARG A 207 -12.73 26.61 17.13
N PHE A 208 -13.02 27.23 18.27
CA PHE A 208 -12.01 27.87 19.11
C PHE A 208 -11.01 26.88 19.73
N MET A 209 -11.39 25.62 19.87
CA MET A 209 -10.56 24.59 20.51
C MET A 209 -9.78 23.76 19.49
N ILE A 210 -10.25 23.70 18.25
CA ILE A 210 -9.69 22.85 17.18
C ILE A 210 -8.22 23.18 16.92
N LYS A 211 -7.84 24.46 16.85
CA LYS A 211 -6.46 24.89 16.57
C LYS A 211 -5.46 24.31 17.58
N LYS A 212 -5.80 24.40 18.86
CA LYS A 212 -4.94 23.92 19.94
C LYS A 212 -4.92 22.39 20.05
N GLN A 213 -6.05 21.75 19.83
CA GLN A 213 -6.16 20.29 19.76
C GLN A 213 -5.28 19.72 18.64
N ARG A 214 -5.22 20.41 17.51
CA ARG A 214 -4.37 20.07 16.39
C ARG A 214 -2.88 20.17 16.73
N GLU A 215 -2.45 21.25 17.36
CA GLU A 215 -1.05 21.41 17.80
C GLU A 215 -0.61 20.24 18.68
N TYR A 216 -1.44 19.86 19.66
CA TYR A 216 -1.15 18.71 20.52
C TYR A 216 -1.15 17.38 19.77
N SER A 217 -2.11 17.18 18.86
CA SER A 217 -2.17 15.98 18.03
C SER A 217 -0.95 15.85 17.13
N GLN A 218 -0.46 16.96 16.56
CA GLN A 218 0.75 16.97 15.73
C GLN A 218 1.99 16.62 16.57
N LYS A 219 2.16 17.25 17.75
CA LYS A 219 3.28 16.92 18.67
C LYS A 219 3.29 15.43 19.06
N THR A 220 2.11 14.87 19.32
CA THR A 220 1.98 13.43 19.65
C THR A 220 2.38 12.56 18.48
N ARG A 221 1.96 12.87 17.26
CA ARG A 221 2.36 12.13 16.04
C ARG A 221 3.85 12.22 15.78
N GLU A 222 4.46 13.41 15.88
CA GLU A 222 5.90 13.58 15.72
C GLU A 222 6.70 12.76 16.75
N MET A 223 6.25 12.73 17.98
CA MET A 223 6.89 11.94 19.03
C MET A 223 6.70 10.42 18.81
N SER A 224 5.51 10.01 18.38
CA SER A 224 5.23 8.62 18.00
C SER A 224 6.10 8.16 16.83
N SER A 225 6.28 9.01 15.82
CA SER A 225 7.16 8.72 14.68
C SER A 225 8.62 8.55 15.11
N LYS A 226 9.13 9.41 15.99
CA LYS A 226 10.50 9.30 16.53
C LYS A 226 10.71 8.02 17.34
N LEU A 227 9.73 7.66 18.17
CA LEU A 227 9.75 6.41 18.94
C LEU A 227 9.76 5.20 17.98
N MET A 228 8.90 5.20 16.97
CA MET A 228 8.83 4.11 15.98
C MET A 228 10.10 3.97 15.15
N THR A 229 10.73 5.09 14.76
CA THR A 229 12.04 5.06 14.08
C THR A 229 13.10 4.38 14.96
N PHE A 230 13.16 4.74 16.24
CA PHE A 230 14.06 4.11 17.19
C PHE A 230 13.78 2.60 17.35
N GLU A 231 12.50 2.20 17.43
CA GLU A 231 12.10 0.80 17.53
C GLU A 231 12.54 0.00 16.30
N VAL A 232 12.26 0.53 15.10
CA VAL A 232 12.67 -0.12 13.84
C VAL A 232 14.20 -0.27 13.76
N GLU A 233 14.96 0.77 14.09
CA GLU A 233 16.43 0.72 14.12
C GLU A 233 16.94 -0.32 15.12
N ALA A 234 16.37 -0.37 16.33
CA ALA A 234 16.75 -1.32 17.36
C ALA A 234 16.48 -2.77 16.95
N PHE A 235 15.32 -3.04 16.35
CA PHE A 235 14.98 -4.40 15.89
C PHE A 235 15.77 -4.80 14.64
N TYR A 236 16.03 -3.87 13.74
CA TYR A 236 16.83 -4.15 12.55
C TYR A 236 18.30 -4.49 12.91
N ASN A 237 18.83 -3.83 13.94
CA ASN A 237 20.21 -4.04 14.40
C ASN A 237 20.29 -4.93 15.66
N PHE A 238 19.31 -5.84 15.85
CA PHE A 238 19.19 -6.63 17.07
C PHE A 238 20.44 -7.49 17.34
N ASP A 239 20.99 -8.10 16.30
CA ASP A 239 22.22 -8.91 16.40
C ASP A 239 23.42 -8.07 16.84
N THR A 240 23.53 -6.84 16.31
CA THR A 240 24.56 -5.88 16.72
C THR A 240 24.43 -5.51 18.20
N ILE A 241 23.19 -5.20 18.64
CA ILE A 241 22.91 -4.87 20.05
C ILE A 241 23.30 -6.02 20.98
N LYS A 242 23.03 -7.27 20.55
CA LYS A 242 23.36 -8.47 21.31
C LYS A 242 24.85 -8.74 21.31
N SER A 243 25.53 -8.70 20.15
CA SER A 243 26.95 -9.02 19.99
C SER A 243 27.86 -8.04 20.72
N PHE A 244 27.51 -6.75 20.75
CA PHE A 244 28.23 -5.73 21.49
C PHE A 244 27.85 -5.65 22.97
N GLY A 245 26.87 -6.43 23.44
CA GLY A 245 26.44 -6.43 24.84
C GLY A 245 25.79 -5.12 25.30
N ILE A 246 25.30 -4.27 24.39
CA ILE A 246 24.73 -2.94 24.66
C ILE A 246 23.24 -2.96 24.94
N ALA A 247 22.61 -4.12 25.10
CA ALA A 247 21.19 -4.27 25.40
C ALA A 247 20.71 -3.43 26.60
N PRO A 248 21.47 -3.29 27.73
CA PRO A 248 21.05 -2.45 28.84
C PRO A 248 21.00 -0.95 28.48
N HIS A 249 21.85 -0.49 27.57
CA HIS A 249 21.83 0.90 27.07
C HIS A 249 20.58 1.13 26.22
N TYR A 250 20.29 0.26 25.25
CA TYR A 250 19.11 0.36 24.41
C TYR A 250 17.81 0.25 25.21
N SER A 251 17.76 -0.60 26.24
CA SER A 251 16.61 -0.68 27.15
C SER A 251 16.35 0.62 27.92
N ARG A 252 17.41 1.33 28.37
CA ARG A 252 17.27 2.64 29.00
C ARG A 252 16.80 3.69 27.99
N LEU A 253 17.35 3.67 26.79
CA LEU A 253 16.98 4.61 25.72
C LEU A 253 15.52 4.41 25.27
N MET A 254 15.07 3.17 25.17
CA MET A 254 13.65 2.84 24.90
C MET A 254 12.73 3.41 25.96
N ARG A 255 13.05 3.21 27.24
CA ARG A 255 12.26 3.77 28.35
C ARG A 255 12.26 5.31 28.35
N TRP A 256 13.35 5.92 27.94
CA TRP A 256 13.44 7.37 27.82
C TRP A 256 12.51 7.87 26.70
N TRP A 257 12.54 7.24 25.50
CA TRP A 257 11.64 7.57 24.41
C TRP A 257 10.17 7.36 24.78
N GLN A 258 9.86 6.24 25.43
CA GLN A 258 8.52 5.94 25.95
C GLN A 258 8.08 6.99 26.99
N GLY A 259 8.98 7.44 27.86
CA GLY A 259 8.72 8.52 28.81
C GLY A 259 8.35 9.82 28.11
N LYS A 260 9.09 10.22 27.09
CA LYS A 260 8.80 11.42 26.28
C LYS A 260 7.46 11.32 25.57
N PHE A 261 7.19 10.18 24.92
CA PHE A 261 5.90 9.93 24.26
C PHE A 261 4.73 9.96 25.25
N LYS A 262 4.91 9.34 26.43
CA LYS A 262 3.92 9.34 27.51
C LYS A 262 3.58 10.77 27.94
N ASP A 263 4.58 11.61 28.20
CA ASP A 263 4.37 12.96 28.70
C ASP A 263 3.58 13.80 27.69
N VAL A 264 3.95 13.77 26.41
CA VAL A 264 3.23 14.46 25.33
C VAL A 264 1.81 13.90 25.13
N SER A 265 1.65 12.59 25.23
CA SER A 265 0.33 11.93 25.08
C SER A 265 -0.60 12.26 26.25
N LEU A 266 -0.09 12.33 27.47
CA LEU A 266 -0.87 12.73 28.65
C LEU A 266 -1.30 14.21 28.57
N GLU A 267 -0.42 15.09 28.07
CA GLU A 267 -0.76 16.50 27.86
C GLU A 267 -1.88 16.66 26.83
N TYR A 268 -1.78 15.96 25.69
CA TYR A 268 -2.84 15.92 24.68
C TYR A 268 -4.16 15.37 25.24
N ASN A 269 -4.09 14.24 25.97
CA ASN A 269 -5.26 13.61 26.56
C ASN A 269 -5.95 14.53 27.58
N MET A 270 -5.18 15.18 28.46
CA MET A 270 -5.71 16.14 29.43
C MET A 270 -6.40 17.32 28.75
N PHE A 271 -5.81 17.85 27.65
CA PHE A 271 -6.45 18.90 26.86
C PHE A 271 -7.75 18.39 26.22
N SER A 272 -7.73 17.18 25.65
CA SER A 272 -8.92 16.54 25.04
C SER A 272 -10.05 16.34 26.06
N ILE A 273 -9.72 15.86 27.27
CA ILE A 273 -10.69 15.72 28.37
C ILE A 273 -11.31 17.06 28.72
N LYS A 274 -10.50 18.12 28.94
CA LYS A 274 -11.00 19.46 29.26
C LYS A 274 -11.91 19.98 28.15
N THR A 275 -11.54 19.79 26.90
CA THR A 275 -12.34 20.17 25.72
C THR A 275 -13.67 19.42 25.69
N ASN A 276 -13.64 18.10 25.89
CA ASN A 276 -14.85 17.28 25.90
C ASN A 276 -15.79 17.64 27.06
N ILE A 277 -15.25 17.90 28.25
CA ILE A 277 -16.05 18.36 29.40
C ILE A 277 -16.74 19.69 29.06
N LEU A 278 -15.99 20.68 28.54
CA LEU A 278 -16.57 21.97 28.20
C LEU A 278 -17.68 21.84 27.13
N LEU A 279 -17.41 21.10 26.06
CA LEU A 279 -18.41 20.85 25.01
C LEU A 279 -19.63 20.07 25.55
N SER A 280 -19.41 19.10 26.44
CA SER A 280 -20.50 18.37 27.09
C SER A 280 -21.36 19.27 27.99
N VAL A 281 -20.73 20.14 28.80
CA VAL A 281 -21.46 21.13 29.66
C VAL A 281 -22.29 22.07 28.79
N MET A 282 -21.72 22.56 27.69
CA MET A 282 -22.46 23.42 26.75
C MET A 282 -23.61 22.66 26.06
N GLY A 283 -23.36 21.41 25.63
CA GLY A 283 -24.39 20.55 25.06
C GLY A 283 -25.54 20.29 26.03
N THR A 284 -25.20 19.98 27.28
CA THR A 284 -26.18 19.81 28.36
C THR A 284 -26.94 21.12 28.63
N GLY A 285 -26.28 22.28 28.58
CA GLY A 285 -26.94 23.59 28.71
C GLY A 285 -28.00 23.80 27.61
N VAL A 286 -27.66 23.53 26.35
CA VAL A 286 -28.62 23.57 25.22
C VAL A 286 -29.77 22.58 25.43
N GLU A 287 -29.46 21.40 25.98
CA GLU A 287 -30.45 20.39 26.31
C GLU A 287 -31.44 20.85 27.38
N PHE A 288 -30.95 21.46 28.46
CA PHE A 288 -31.81 22.01 29.49
C PHE A 288 -32.69 23.17 28.99
N ILE A 289 -32.20 24.02 28.08
CA ILE A 289 -33.00 25.06 27.46
C ILE A 289 -34.14 24.44 26.64
N ALA A 290 -33.81 23.43 25.79
CA ALA A 290 -34.82 22.73 25.00
C ALA A 290 -35.82 21.96 25.88
N PHE A 291 -35.34 21.32 26.95
CA PHE A 291 -36.17 20.61 27.91
C PHE A 291 -37.10 21.60 28.67
N GLY A 292 -36.55 22.73 29.18
CA GLY A 292 -37.33 23.75 29.86
C GLY A 292 -38.41 24.34 28.97
N TYR A 293 -38.11 24.60 27.68
CA TYR A 293 -39.10 25.04 26.73
C TYR A 293 -40.19 23.98 26.51
N CYS A 294 -39.84 22.71 26.42
CA CYS A 294 -40.80 21.61 26.35
C CYS A 294 -41.68 21.50 27.58
N LEU A 295 -41.13 21.69 28.80
CA LEU A 295 -41.89 21.73 30.03
C LEU A 295 -42.89 22.90 30.08
N PHE A 296 -42.47 24.07 29.60
CA PHE A 296 -43.36 25.24 29.47
C PHE A 296 -44.54 24.93 28.53
N LEU A 297 -44.26 24.34 27.34
CA LEU A 297 -45.31 23.94 26.39
C LEU A 297 -46.23 22.84 26.95
N LEU A 298 -45.68 21.92 27.74
CA LEU A 298 -46.43 20.86 28.39
C LEU A 298 -47.34 21.45 29.50
N TRP A 299 -46.82 22.39 30.31
CA TRP A 299 -47.58 23.11 31.36
C TRP A 299 -48.72 23.95 30.79
N THR A 300 -48.49 24.58 29.61
CA THR A 300 -49.53 25.33 28.89
C THR A 300 -50.49 24.42 28.09
N HIS A 301 -50.40 23.11 28.21
CA HIS A 301 -51.16 22.11 27.48
C HIS A 301 -51.09 22.25 25.94
N THR A 302 -50.04 22.89 25.42
CA THR A 302 -49.83 23.08 23.98
C THR A 302 -49.33 21.81 23.31
N ILE A 303 -48.58 20.98 24.04
CA ILE A 303 -48.07 19.70 23.58
C ILE A 303 -48.42 18.60 24.57
N THR A 304 -48.38 17.32 24.08
CA THR A 304 -48.54 16.12 24.93
C THR A 304 -47.20 15.66 25.49
N TYR A 305 -47.22 14.81 26.51
CA TYR A 305 -46.02 14.21 27.09
C TYR A 305 -45.27 13.37 26.06
N GLY A 306 -45.97 12.60 25.21
CA GLY A 306 -45.37 11.84 24.12
C GLY A 306 -44.74 12.74 23.04
N THR A 307 -45.28 13.94 22.79
CA THR A 307 -44.65 14.90 21.88
C THR A 307 -43.35 15.45 22.46
N MET A 308 -43.28 15.71 23.76
CA MET A 308 -42.06 16.11 24.45
C MET A 308 -40.97 15.04 24.31
N THR A 309 -41.28 13.78 24.60
CA THR A 309 -40.32 12.69 24.51
C THR A 309 -39.84 12.46 23.07
N LEU A 310 -40.73 12.51 22.08
CA LEU A 310 -40.40 12.45 20.67
C LEU A 310 -39.42 13.57 20.27
N PHE A 311 -39.70 14.83 20.69
CA PHE A 311 -38.83 15.94 20.38
C PHE A 311 -37.41 15.76 20.92
N LEU A 312 -37.27 15.38 22.20
CA LEU A 312 -35.96 15.19 22.81
C LEU A 312 -35.15 14.12 22.10
N GLN A 313 -35.80 13.00 21.71
CA GLN A 313 -35.18 11.95 20.92
C GLN A 313 -34.79 12.43 19.51
N GLN A 314 -35.70 13.11 18.80
CA GLN A 314 -35.45 13.55 17.42
C GLN A 314 -34.45 14.70 17.34
N ARG A 315 -34.37 15.55 18.36
CA ARG A 315 -33.30 16.56 18.46
C ARG A 315 -31.91 15.90 18.49
N SER A 316 -31.74 14.83 19.27
CA SER A 316 -30.50 14.08 19.32
C SER A 316 -30.17 13.44 17.95
N ASN A 317 -31.17 12.85 17.31
CA ASN A 317 -31.03 12.25 15.97
C ASN A 317 -30.64 13.30 14.91
N LEU A 318 -31.24 14.49 14.94
CA LEU A 318 -30.94 15.61 14.04
C LEU A 318 -29.50 16.10 14.22
N SER A 319 -29.05 16.25 15.47
CA SER A 319 -27.66 16.60 15.78
C SER A 319 -26.68 15.53 15.29
N GLY A 320 -27.00 14.27 15.50
CA GLY A 320 -26.21 13.14 14.98
C GLY A 320 -26.13 13.11 13.44
N ALA A 321 -27.27 13.30 12.75
CA ALA A 321 -27.30 13.36 11.28
C ALA A 321 -26.46 14.53 10.75
N PHE A 322 -26.53 15.69 11.39
CA PHE A 322 -25.72 16.83 11.03
C PHE A 322 -24.21 16.56 11.22
N ASN A 323 -23.81 15.98 12.37
CA ASN A 323 -22.43 15.60 12.62
C ASN A 323 -21.91 14.58 11.61
N ASN A 324 -22.75 13.64 11.18
CA ASN A 324 -22.39 12.65 10.15
C ASN A 324 -22.09 13.35 8.81
N VAL A 325 -22.90 14.31 8.38
CA VAL A 325 -22.64 15.08 7.14
C VAL A 325 -21.32 15.83 7.25
N VAL A 326 -21.09 16.46 8.40
CA VAL A 326 -19.87 17.25 8.63
C VAL A 326 -18.61 16.36 8.66
N SER A 327 -18.67 15.16 9.25
CA SER A 327 -17.55 14.23 9.34
C SER A 327 -17.17 13.58 7.98
N ILE A 328 -18.03 13.67 6.97
CA ILE A 328 -17.73 13.19 5.61
C ILE A 328 -16.62 14.03 4.97
N ILE A 329 -16.52 15.34 5.27
CA ILE A 329 -15.59 16.25 4.62
C ILE A 329 -14.12 15.83 4.85
N PRO A 330 -13.66 15.55 6.08
CA PRO A 330 -12.32 15.01 6.30
C PRO A 330 -12.07 13.68 5.58
N SER A 331 -13.04 12.77 5.60
CA SER A 331 -12.94 11.47 4.92
C SER A 331 -12.81 11.63 3.40
N PHE A 332 -13.54 12.60 2.82
CA PHE A 332 -13.47 12.96 1.42
C PHE A 332 -12.08 13.46 1.02
N LEU A 333 -11.51 14.38 1.80
CA LEU A 333 -10.16 14.90 1.57
C LEU A 333 -9.08 13.82 1.76
N ASN A 334 -9.18 13.01 2.80
CA ASN A 334 -8.23 11.92 3.05
C ASN A 334 -8.22 10.90 1.91
N SER A 335 -9.40 10.55 1.40
CA SER A 335 -9.50 9.63 0.26
C SER A 335 -8.89 10.21 -1.01
N SER A 336 -9.05 11.53 -1.26
CA SER A 336 -8.39 12.19 -2.40
C SER A 336 -6.87 12.14 -2.25
N VAL A 337 -6.31 12.44 -1.05
CA VAL A 337 -4.86 12.34 -0.80
C VAL A 337 -4.35 10.92 -1.01
N SER A 338 -5.06 9.91 -0.47
CA SER A 338 -4.69 8.51 -0.66
C SER A 338 -4.79 8.08 -2.13
N ALA A 339 -5.84 8.50 -2.85
CA ALA A 339 -5.99 8.23 -4.26
C ALA A 339 -4.90 8.88 -5.11
N HIS A 340 -4.53 10.12 -4.80
CA HIS A 340 -3.43 10.82 -5.47
C HIS A 340 -2.11 10.05 -5.34
N ARG A 341 -1.76 9.63 -4.12
CA ARG A 341 -0.55 8.83 -3.86
C ARG A 341 -0.56 7.48 -4.57
N ILE A 342 -1.72 6.84 -4.69
CA ILE A 342 -1.87 5.60 -5.45
C ILE A 342 -1.68 5.87 -6.95
N ARG A 343 -2.31 6.95 -7.47
CA ARG A 343 -2.21 7.33 -8.88
C ARG A 343 -0.78 7.65 -9.29
N GLU A 344 0.03 8.25 -8.43
CA GLU A 344 1.46 8.43 -8.68
C GLU A 344 2.18 7.11 -9.02
N LEU A 345 1.81 5.98 -8.38
CA LEU A 345 2.36 4.67 -8.72
C LEU A 345 1.74 4.08 -10.00
N VAL A 346 0.44 4.30 -10.18
CA VAL A 346 -0.31 3.78 -11.34
C VAL A 346 0.05 4.48 -12.65
N GLU A 347 0.42 5.76 -12.56
CA GLU A 347 0.78 6.62 -13.70
C GLU A 347 2.29 6.59 -14.01
N LEU A 348 3.08 5.75 -13.32
CA LEU A 348 4.49 5.55 -13.66
C LEU A 348 4.63 5.11 -15.13
N PRO A 349 5.69 5.57 -15.82
CA PRO A 349 6.01 5.07 -17.14
C PRO A 349 6.12 3.54 -17.13
N LYS A 350 5.63 2.92 -18.16
CA LYS A 350 5.76 1.48 -18.35
C LYS A 350 7.12 1.11 -18.88
N GLU A 351 7.56 -0.10 -18.58
CA GLU A 351 8.71 -0.67 -19.26
C GLU A 351 8.46 -0.76 -20.79
N MET A 352 9.55 -0.69 -21.54
CA MET A 352 9.45 -0.81 -22.99
C MET A 352 9.30 -2.27 -23.38
N HIS A 353 8.28 -2.56 -24.13
CA HIS A 353 8.05 -3.84 -24.79
C HIS A 353 8.23 -3.67 -26.29
N ILE A 354 9.23 -4.38 -26.86
CA ILE A 354 9.48 -4.43 -28.31
C ILE A 354 9.22 -5.87 -28.72
N SER A 355 8.10 -6.12 -29.37
CA SER A 355 7.61 -7.46 -29.74
C SER A 355 8.44 -8.21 -30.79
N GLU A 356 9.56 -7.64 -31.24
CA GLU A 356 10.46 -8.29 -32.21
C GLU A 356 11.35 -9.38 -31.59
N SER A 357 11.35 -9.54 -30.25
CA SER A 357 12.17 -10.53 -29.56
C SER A 357 11.78 -11.98 -29.89
N GLU A 358 10.51 -12.28 -30.15
CA GLU A 358 10.03 -13.61 -30.54
C GLU A 358 10.68 -14.12 -31.86
N GLU A 359 11.11 -13.20 -32.71
CA GLU A 359 11.79 -13.56 -33.97
C GLU A 359 13.20 -14.11 -33.74
N LEU A 360 13.76 -13.97 -32.52
CA LEU A 360 15.05 -14.55 -32.14
C LEU A 360 14.95 -15.94 -31.52
N ASP A 361 13.77 -16.40 -31.12
CA ASP A 361 13.57 -17.72 -30.49
C ASP A 361 14.17 -18.88 -31.28
N PRO A 362 14.07 -18.94 -32.64
CA PRO A 362 14.68 -19.99 -33.44
C PRO A 362 16.20 -20.06 -33.34
N PHE A 363 16.86 -18.98 -32.92
CA PHE A 363 18.33 -18.89 -32.82
C PHE A 363 18.84 -19.09 -31.39
N ALA A 364 17.96 -19.34 -30.42
CA ALA A 364 18.32 -19.48 -29.01
C ALA A 364 19.31 -20.63 -28.74
N GLU A 365 19.29 -21.70 -29.52
CA GLU A 365 20.21 -22.84 -29.40
C GLU A 365 21.62 -22.51 -29.88
N ASP A 366 21.76 -21.57 -30.83
CA ASP A 366 23.06 -21.11 -31.34
C ASP A 366 23.78 -20.21 -30.36
N GLY A 367 23.06 -19.68 -29.33
CA GLY A 367 23.53 -18.66 -28.41
C GLY A 367 23.45 -17.27 -28.99
N PHE A 368 23.57 -16.28 -28.11
CA PHE A 368 23.52 -14.86 -28.48
C PHE A 368 24.79 -14.13 -28.07
N GLU A 369 25.25 -13.23 -28.94
CA GLU A 369 26.24 -12.25 -28.58
C GLU A 369 25.56 -11.10 -27.80
N VAL A 370 26.16 -10.65 -26.70
CA VAL A 370 25.74 -9.46 -25.97
C VAL A 370 26.72 -8.34 -26.30
N LEU A 371 26.18 -7.21 -26.76
CA LEU A 371 27.01 -6.12 -27.27
C LEU A 371 26.50 -4.78 -26.72
N MET A 372 27.42 -3.96 -26.16
CA MET A 372 27.20 -2.57 -25.79
C MET A 372 28.14 -1.69 -26.64
N LYS A 373 27.60 -0.66 -27.31
CA LYS A 373 28.33 0.25 -28.20
C LYS A 373 28.18 1.68 -27.69
N ASP A 374 29.29 2.31 -27.37
CA ASP A 374 29.42 3.73 -27.00
C ASP A 374 28.42 4.16 -25.90
N VAL A 375 28.22 3.28 -24.91
CA VAL A 375 27.19 3.44 -23.88
C VAL A 375 27.58 4.50 -22.87
N ASN A 376 26.67 5.47 -22.67
CA ASN A 376 26.70 6.47 -21.60
C ASN A 376 25.46 6.30 -20.70
N PHE A 377 25.68 6.29 -19.39
CA PHE A 377 24.60 6.16 -18.43
C PHE A 377 24.85 6.91 -17.11
N ALA A 378 23.79 7.56 -16.59
CA ALA A 378 23.74 8.19 -15.28
C ALA A 378 22.39 7.94 -14.59
N TYR A 379 22.39 7.61 -13.29
CA TYR A 379 21.15 7.54 -12.49
C TYR A 379 20.58 8.92 -12.15
N VAL A 380 21.47 9.91 -12.00
CA VAL A 380 21.11 11.30 -11.73
C VAL A 380 21.82 12.16 -12.77
N GLU A 381 21.10 13.09 -13.35
CA GLU A 381 21.63 14.01 -14.33
C GLU A 381 22.92 14.70 -13.82
N GLY A 382 23.97 14.67 -14.62
CA GLY A 382 25.29 15.23 -14.27
C GLY A 382 26.23 14.29 -13.51
N THR A 383 25.77 13.10 -13.04
CA THR A 383 26.64 12.13 -12.36
C THR A 383 26.75 10.85 -13.19
N ARG A 384 27.68 10.83 -14.15
CA ARG A 384 27.90 9.67 -15.03
C ARG A 384 28.45 8.49 -14.25
N VAL A 385 27.90 7.30 -14.50
CA VAL A 385 28.33 6.02 -13.93
C VAL A 385 29.03 5.17 -14.98
N ILE A 386 28.61 5.27 -16.24
CA ILE A 386 29.23 4.63 -17.39
C ILE A 386 29.43 5.70 -18.46
N THR A 387 30.62 5.72 -19.08
CA THR A 387 31.00 6.71 -20.11
C THR A 387 31.73 6.03 -21.26
N ASP A 388 31.29 6.31 -22.51
CA ASP A 388 31.90 5.84 -23.76
C ASP A 388 32.38 4.38 -23.68
N SER A 389 31.51 3.50 -23.18
CA SER A 389 31.89 2.14 -22.84
C SER A 389 31.47 1.14 -23.89
N TYR A 390 32.39 0.24 -24.22
CA TYR A 390 32.20 -0.89 -25.10
C TYR A 390 32.28 -2.19 -24.31
N PHE A 391 31.38 -3.13 -24.58
CA PHE A 391 31.38 -4.46 -23.97
C PHE A 391 30.88 -5.48 -24.99
N LYS A 392 31.56 -6.62 -25.09
CA LYS A 392 31.19 -7.72 -25.98
C LYS A 392 31.35 -9.06 -25.29
N ALA A 393 30.34 -9.93 -25.41
CA ALA A 393 30.38 -11.30 -24.94
C ALA A 393 29.78 -12.19 -26.04
N CYS A 394 30.55 -13.16 -26.55
CA CYS A 394 30.12 -14.05 -27.63
C CYS A 394 29.57 -15.38 -27.13
N PRO A 395 28.79 -16.11 -27.95
CA PRO A 395 28.34 -17.46 -27.63
C PRO A 395 29.51 -18.38 -27.27
N GLY A 396 29.36 -19.16 -26.20
CA GLY A 396 30.39 -20.06 -25.70
C GLY A 396 31.50 -19.42 -24.87
N GLU A 397 31.51 -18.09 -24.71
CA GLU A 397 32.50 -17.39 -23.89
C GLU A 397 32.04 -17.21 -22.43
N ILE A 398 32.99 -17.26 -21.51
CA ILE A 398 32.87 -16.72 -20.18
C ILE A 398 33.56 -15.36 -20.17
N VAL A 399 32.81 -14.32 -19.89
CA VAL A 399 33.31 -12.94 -19.82
C VAL A 399 33.24 -12.44 -18.37
N ALA A 400 34.36 -11.97 -17.84
CA ALA A 400 34.41 -11.41 -16.49
C ALA A 400 34.28 -9.90 -16.49
N LEU A 401 33.48 -9.35 -15.57
CA LEU A 401 33.47 -7.96 -15.19
C LEU A 401 34.21 -7.80 -13.85
N VAL A 402 35.32 -7.07 -13.85
CA VAL A 402 36.15 -6.81 -12.67
C VAL A 402 36.21 -5.31 -12.37
N GLY A 403 36.48 -4.94 -11.14
CA GLY A 403 36.64 -3.54 -10.72
C GLY A 403 36.22 -3.34 -9.26
N PRO A 404 36.60 -2.23 -8.62
CA PRO A 404 36.23 -1.94 -7.26
C PRO A 404 34.71 -1.94 -7.03
N SER A 405 34.29 -2.09 -5.77
CA SER A 405 32.86 -1.98 -5.44
C SER A 405 32.38 -0.55 -5.66
N GLY A 406 31.20 -0.39 -6.28
CA GLY A 406 30.60 0.92 -6.58
C GLY A 406 30.95 1.50 -7.96
N GLU A 407 31.85 0.92 -8.72
CA GLU A 407 32.31 1.43 -10.04
C GLU A 407 31.32 1.18 -11.19
N GLY A 408 30.18 0.52 -10.98
CA GLY A 408 29.16 0.36 -12.01
C GLY A 408 28.98 -1.04 -12.58
N LYS A 409 29.61 -2.10 -12.03
CA LYS A 409 29.43 -3.50 -12.50
C LYS A 409 27.97 -3.92 -12.54
N THR A 410 27.23 -3.72 -11.46
CA THR A 410 25.79 -4.01 -11.40
C THR A 410 24.97 -3.11 -12.34
N THR A 411 25.45 -1.90 -12.64
CA THR A 411 24.84 -1.01 -13.65
C THR A 411 24.95 -1.62 -15.04
N ILE A 412 26.10 -2.19 -15.40
CA ILE A 412 26.29 -2.91 -16.68
C ILE A 412 25.32 -4.09 -16.76
N ILE A 413 25.22 -4.90 -15.71
CA ILE A 413 24.27 -6.02 -15.67
C ILE A 413 22.82 -5.54 -15.85
N ARG A 414 22.43 -4.42 -15.23
CA ARG A 414 21.10 -3.84 -15.39
C ARG A 414 20.85 -3.33 -16.81
N LEU A 415 21.87 -2.76 -17.47
CA LEU A 415 21.82 -2.39 -18.89
C LEU A 415 21.64 -3.62 -19.77
N ILE A 416 22.40 -4.69 -19.52
CA ILE A 416 22.31 -5.96 -20.24
C ILE A 416 20.95 -6.64 -20.02
N LEU A 417 20.35 -6.53 -18.85
CA LEU A 417 18.99 -7.04 -18.58
C LEU A 417 17.88 -6.14 -19.15
N GLY A 418 18.22 -4.99 -19.75
CA GLY A 418 17.23 -4.01 -20.19
C GLY A 418 16.35 -3.47 -19.06
N LEU A 419 16.81 -3.52 -17.79
CA LEU A 419 16.16 -2.89 -16.64
C LEU A 419 16.33 -1.37 -16.65
N ILE A 420 17.43 -0.90 -17.20
CA ILE A 420 17.75 0.50 -17.42
C ILE A 420 18.27 0.67 -18.86
N ARG A 421 18.12 1.89 -19.39
CA ARG A 421 18.53 2.19 -20.75
C ARG A 421 19.67 3.19 -20.77
N PRO A 422 20.62 3.03 -21.72
CA PRO A 422 21.63 4.06 -21.93
C PRO A 422 20.99 5.38 -22.39
N GLN A 423 21.57 6.51 -21.99
CA GLN A 423 21.19 7.81 -22.50
C GLN A 423 21.79 8.08 -23.88
N GLU A 424 22.97 7.52 -24.15
CA GLU A 424 23.66 7.54 -25.44
C GLU A 424 24.25 6.17 -25.71
N GLY A 425 24.42 5.80 -27.00
CA GLY A 425 24.82 4.46 -27.40
C GLY A 425 23.69 3.44 -27.33
N GLU A 426 24.02 2.17 -27.49
CA GLU A 426 23.04 1.09 -27.49
C GLU A 426 23.56 -0.18 -26.79
N ALA A 427 22.62 -0.95 -26.22
CA ALA A 427 22.87 -2.27 -25.69
C ALA A 427 21.94 -3.26 -26.41
N VAL A 428 22.53 -4.25 -27.08
CA VAL A 428 21.81 -5.17 -27.98
C VAL A 428 22.21 -6.62 -27.74
N ILE A 429 21.34 -7.54 -28.11
CA ILE A 429 21.70 -8.93 -28.39
C ILE A 429 21.77 -9.16 -29.89
N VAL A 430 22.72 -9.98 -30.31
CA VAL A 430 22.97 -10.30 -31.71
C VAL A 430 22.83 -11.80 -31.92
N ALA A 431 21.96 -12.22 -32.83
CA ALA A 431 21.75 -13.61 -33.18
C ALA A 431 22.80 -14.11 -34.19
N SER A 432 22.90 -15.44 -34.39
CA SER A 432 23.81 -16.08 -35.33
C SER A 432 23.64 -15.62 -36.79
N ASN A 433 22.46 -15.12 -37.16
CA ASN A 433 22.17 -14.55 -38.49
C ASN A 433 22.57 -13.09 -38.63
N GLY A 434 23.16 -12.45 -37.59
CA GLY A 434 23.56 -11.05 -37.58
C GLY A 434 22.44 -10.04 -37.26
N ARG A 435 21.25 -10.52 -36.88
CA ARG A 435 20.15 -9.63 -36.44
C ARG A 435 20.42 -9.10 -35.05
N GLU A 436 20.31 -7.78 -34.89
CA GLU A 436 20.46 -7.07 -33.62
C GLU A 436 19.09 -6.66 -33.06
N ILE A 437 18.86 -6.89 -31.76
CA ILE A 437 17.68 -6.40 -31.04
C ILE A 437 18.11 -5.67 -29.78
N VAL A 438 17.53 -4.47 -29.56
CA VAL A 438 17.80 -3.65 -28.38
C VAL A 438 17.27 -4.35 -27.13
N LEU A 439 18.09 -4.37 -26.08
CA LEU A 439 17.75 -4.96 -24.81
C LEU A 439 16.57 -4.23 -24.14
N ASN A 440 15.53 -4.98 -23.77
CA ASN A 440 14.28 -4.47 -23.22
C ASN A 440 13.60 -5.53 -22.34
N ALA A 441 12.37 -5.28 -21.86
CA ALA A 441 11.63 -6.22 -21.03
C ALA A 441 11.40 -7.59 -21.69
N GLU A 442 11.11 -7.60 -22.98
CA GLU A 442 10.83 -8.82 -23.78
C GLU A 442 12.08 -9.70 -23.96
N THR A 443 13.26 -9.09 -24.14
CA THR A 443 14.50 -9.87 -24.31
C THR A 443 14.94 -10.59 -23.03
N ARG A 444 14.33 -10.31 -21.86
CA ARG A 444 14.70 -10.96 -20.58
C ARG A 444 14.45 -12.47 -20.55
N HIS A 445 13.61 -13.00 -21.43
CA HIS A 445 13.42 -14.45 -21.50
C HIS A 445 14.68 -15.19 -21.98
N PHE A 446 15.59 -14.52 -22.70
CA PHE A 446 16.89 -15.07 -23.12
C PHE A 446 17.94 -15.05 -21.99
N PHE A 447 17.63 -14.51 -20.82
CA PHE A 447 18.56 -14.39 -19.72
C PHE A 447 18.19 -15.29 -18.54
N ALA A 448 19.19 -15.95 -17.96
CA ALA A 448 19.14 -16.49 -16.62
C ALA A 448 20.04 -15.63 -15.74
N TYR A 449 19.48 -15.04 -14.68
CA TYR A 449 20.19 -14.09 -13.82
C TYR A 449 20.24 -14.56 -12.37
N VAL A 450 21.43 -14.54 -11.80
CA VAL A 450 21.66 -14.76 -10.37
C VAL A 450 22.21 -13.45 -9.79
N PRO A 451 21.37 -12.65 -9.10
CA PRO A 451 21.81 -11.39 -8.51
C PRO A 451 22.69 -11.60 -7.27
N GLN A 452 23.40 -10.55 -6.90
CA GLN A 452 24.18 -10.50 -5.67
C GLN A 452 23.26 -10.71 -4.45
N GLY A 453 23.74 -11.51 -3.49
CA GLY A 453 23.05 -11.80 -2.23
C GLY A 453 22.06 -12.96 -2.31
N ASN A 454 21.20 -13.06 -1.30
CA ASN A 454 20.28 -14.17 -1.18
C ASN A 454 18.91 -13.84 -1.82
N THR A 455 18.51 -14.60 -2.82
CA THR A 455 17.27 -14.46 -3.58
C THR A 455 16.29 -15.61 -3.38
N ILE A 456 16.50 -16.42 -2.36
CA ILE A 456 15.61 -17.52 -2.00
C ILE A 456 14.35 -16.94 -1.36
N LEU A 457 13.20 -17.37 -1.83
CA LEU A 457 11.91 -17.05 -1.25
C LEU A 457 11.48 -18.13 -0.26
N SER A 458 10.56 -17.77 0.65
CA SER A 458 9.92 -18.74 1.54
C SER A 458 9.12 -19.78 0.74
N GLY A 459 9.12 -21.01 1.18
CA GLY A 459 8.51 -22.16 0.49
C GLY A 459 9.48 -23.33 0.41
N THR A 460 9.19 -24.34 -0.41
CA THR A 460 10.08 -25.48 -0.60
C THR A 460 11.19 -25.18 -1.62
N ILE A 461 12.23 -25.99 -1.66
CA ILE A 461 13.27 -25.92 -2.71
C ILE A 461 12.62 -26.12 -4.09
N ALA A 462 11.74 -27.11 -4.23
CA ALA A 462 11.03 -27.36 -5.49
C ALA A 462 10.17 -26.17 -5.94
N GLU A 463 9.45 -25.50 -5.02
CA GLU A 463 8.71 -24.29 -5.33
C GLU A 463 9.64 -23.16 -5.82
N ASN A 464 10.77 -22.94 -5.14
CA ASN A 464 11.77 -21.97 -5.59
C ASN A 464 12.34 -22.28 -6.98
N MET A 465 12.49 -23.55 -7.33
CA MET A 465 12.97 -23.98 -8.66
C MET A 465 11.87 -23.78 -9.71
N ARG A 466 10.62 -24.17 -9.43
CA ARG A 466 9.48 -24.04 -10.35
C ARG A 466 9.09 -22.59 -10.66
N MET A 467 9.54 -21.61 -9.92
CA MET A 467 9.33 -20.19 -10.23
C MET A 467 9.85 -19.77 -11.61
N VAL A 468 10.88 -20.43 -12.12
CA VAL A 468 11.48 -20.09 -13.44
C VAL A 468 11.07 -21.06 -14.55
N LYS A 469 10.51 -22.23 -14.19
CA LYS A 469 9.95 -23.24 -15.08
C LYS A 469 8.86 -23.99 -14.32
N GLU A 470 7.60 -23.55 -14.48
CA GLU A 470 6.45 -24.01 -13.67
C GLU A 470 6.19 -25.51 -13.84
N ASP A 471 6.39 -26.04 -15.03
CA ASP A 471 6.21 -27.43 -15.42
C ASP A 471 7.43 -28.33 -15.17
N ALA A 472 8.48 -27.83 -14.49
CA ALA A 472 9.69 -28.60 -14.21
C ALA A 472 9.39 -29.89 -13.43
N THR A 473 9.87 -31.03 -13.94
CA THR A 473 9.78 -32.30 -13.22
C THR A 473 10.79 -32.37 -12.09
N ASP A 474 10.58 -33.29 -11.15
CA ASP A 474 11.49 -33.46 -10.00
C ASP A 474 12.90 -33.89 -10.50
N GLU A 475 12.96 -34.67 -11.58
CA GLU A 475 14.22 -35.11 -12.20
C GLU A 475 15.00 -33.94 -12.78
N GLU A 476 14.34 -33.01 -13.49
CA GLU A 476 14.96 -31.79 -14.03
C GLU A 476 15.49 -30.89 -12.89
N ILE A 477 14.73 -30.77 -11.81
CA ILE A 477 15.14 -30.03 -10.62
C ILE A 477 16.38 -30.65 -9.99
N ILE A 478 16.40 -31.95 -9.81
CA ILE A 478 17.55 -32.70 -9.24
C ILE A 478 18.77 -32.56 -10.16
N GLU A 479 18.60 -32.61 -11.47
CA GLU A 479 19.71 -32.44 -12.42
C GLU A 479 20.30 -31.03 -12.32
N ALA A 480 19.49 -30.00 -12.30
CA ALA A 480 19.92 -28.61 -12.11
C ALA A 480 20.66 -28.43 -10.77
N LEU A 481 20.17 -29.05 -9.69
CA LEU A 481 20.82 -29.04 -8.37
C LEU A 481 22.19 -29.78 -8.41
N LYS A 482 22.33 -30.84 -9.18
CA LYS A 482 23.62 -31.55 -9.37
C LYS A 482 24.64 -30.67 -10.09
N ILE A 483 24.21 -29.99 -11.19
CA ILE A 483 25.06 -29.07 -11.94
C ILE A 483 25.59 -27.94 -11.04
N ALA A 484 24.73 -27.35 -10.22
CA ALA A 484 25.09 -26.32 -9.27
C ALA A 484 25.79 -26.84 -8.01
N CYS A 485 26.16 -28.12 -7.95
CA CYS A 485 26.75 -28.78 -6.78
C CYS A 485 25.89 -28.60 -5.50
N ALA A 486 24.59 -28.46 -5.64
CA ALA A 486 23.66 -28.30 -4.52
C ALA A 486 23.05 -29.62 -4.06
N TRP A 487 22.97 -30.64 -4.92
CA TRP A 487 22.32 -31.91 -4.61
C TRP A 487 22.91 -32.62 -3.41
N GLU A 488 24.23 -32.59 -3.22
CA GLU A 488 24.93 -33.26 -2.12
C GLU A 488 24.43 -32.89 -0.72
N PHE A 489 23.95 -31.66 -0.53
CA PHE A 489 23.36 -31.25 0.74
C PHE A 489 21.83 -31.34 0.74
N VAL A 490 21.16 -31.12 -0.43
CA VAL A 490 19.70 -31.21 -0.55
C VAL A 490 19.22 -32.64 -0.31
N GLU A 491 19.93 -33.65 -0.84
CA GLU A 491 19.65 -35.06 -0.61
C GLU A 491 19.64 -35.48 0.87
N LYS A 492 20.41 -34.75 1.71
CA LYS A 492 20.51 -35.02 3.14
C LYS A 492 19.41 -34.32 3.98
N LEU A 493 18.61 -33.46 3.35
CA LEU A 493 17.50 -32.82 4.02
C LEU A 493 16.35 -33.82 4.23
N PRO A 494 15.56 -33.70 5.31
CA PRO A 494 14.50 -34.65 5.64
C PRO A 494 13.49 -34.92 4.51
N ASP A 495 13.10 -33.85 3.78
CA ASP A 495 12.12 -33.90 2.69
C ASP A 495 12.76 -33.61 1.33
N THR A 496 14.09 -33.71 1.22
CA THR A 496 14.85 -33.47 -0.01
C THR A 496 14.49 -32.15 -0.69
N ILE A 497 14.02 -32.16 -1.96
CA ILE A 497 13.57 -30.97 -2.70
C ILE A 497 12.29 -30.34 -2.12
N ASN A 498 11.51 -31.08 -1.34
CA ASN A 498 10.30 -30.58 -0.67
C ASN A 498 10.59 -30.00 0.72
N SER A 499 11.85 -29.93 1.12
CA SER A 499 12.24 -29.29 2.38
C SER A 499 11.89 -27.81 2.39
N ALA A 500 11.19 -27.36 3.44
CA ALA A 500 10.75 -25.98 3.60
C ALA A 500 11.92 -25.06 3.93
N LEU A 501 11.99 -23.93 3.28
CA LEU A 501 12.92 -22.83 3.50
C LEU A 501 12.18 -21.65 4.15
N GLY A 502 12.76 -21.10 5.20
CA GLY A 502 12.25 -19.87 5.81
C GLY A 502 12.52 -18.63 4.97
N GLU A 503 12.04 -17.48 5.46
CA GLU A 503 12.27 -16.18 4.83
C GLU A 503 13.77 -15.98 4.51
N ARG A 504 14.06 -15.54 3.29
CA ARG A 504 15.42 -15.36 2.76
C ARG A 504 16.29 -16.61 2.93
N GLY A 505 15.73 -17.81 2.74
CA GLY A 505 16.48 -19.06 2.83
C GLY A 505 16.97 -19.39 4.25
N ARG A 506 16.28 -18.92 5.30
CA ARG A 506 16.63 -19.23 6.68
C ARG A 506 16.67 -20.73 6.89
N GLY A 507 17.78 -21.23 7.39
CA GLY A 507 18.08 -22.67 7.54
C GLY A 507 19.18 -23.16 6.59
N LEU A 508 19.56 -22.36 5.59
CA LEU A 508 20.69 -22.63 4.69
C LEU A 508 21.89 -21.74 5.05
N SER A 509 23.11 -22.24 4.81
CA SER A 509 24.29 -21.38 4.75
C SER A 509 24.23 -20.50 3.49
N GLU A 510 24.94 -19.35 3.48
CA GLU A 510 24.98 -18.46 2.32
C GLU A 510 25.42 -19.18 1.04
N GLY A 511 26.46 -20.01 1.12
CA GLY A 511 26.92 -20.81 -0.03
C GLY A 511 25.91 -21.89 -0.48
N GLN A 512 25.08 -22.42 0.44
CA GLN A 512 23.97 -23.31 0.06
C GLN A 512 22.87 -22.55 -0.68
N ALA A 513 22.49 -21.37 -0.17
CA ALA A 513 21.52 -20.51 -0.82
C ALA A 513 21.96 -20.05 -2.22
N GLN A 514 23.24 -19.65 -2.37
CA GLN A 514 23.82 -19.31 -3.67
C GLN A 514 23.76 -20.49 -4.64
N ARG A 515 24.10 -21.72 -4.23
CA ARG A 515 24.04 -22.90 -5.10
C ARG A 515 22.61 -23.21 -5.55
N ILE A 516 21.59 -23.04 -4.70
CA ILE A 516 20.19 -23.20 -5.12
C ILE A 516 19.82 -22.08 -6.10
N SER A 517 20.24 -20.83 -5.89
CA SER A 517 19.99 -19.73 -6.81
C SER A 517 20.63 -19.98 -8.20
N ILE A 518 21.84 -20.54 -8.22
CA ILE A 518 22.51 -20.96 -9.46
C ILE A 518 21.75 -22.12 -10.11
N ALA A 519 21.31 -23.13 -9.34
CA ALA A 519 20.51 -24.25 -9.86
C ALA A 519 19.21 -23.74 -10.53
N ARG A 520 18.55 -22.74 -9.93
CA ARG A 520 17.37 -22.09 -10.50
C ARG A 520 17.68 -21.44 -11.86
N ALA A 521 18.82 -20.74 -11.98
CA ALA A 521 19.26 -20.14 -13.23
C ALA A 521 19.62 -21.21 -14.30
N VAL A 522 20.21 -22.33 -13.88
CA VAL A 522 20.49 -23.50 -14.77
C VAL A 522 19.18 -24.11 -15.26
N LEU A 523 18.20 -24.33 -14.40
CA LEU A 523 16.88 -24.89 -14.72
C LEU A 523 16.12 -24.03 -15.74
N ARG A 524 16.23 -22.70 -15.66
CA ARG A 524 15.65 -21.77 -16.65
C ARG A 524 16.17 -22.03 -18.07
N ASN A 525 17.36 -22.54 -18.17
CA ASN A 525 18.00 -22.97 -19.44
C ASN A 525 18.08 -21.88 -20.52
N ALA A 526 18.20 -20.61 -20.14
CA ALA A 526 18.35 -19.50 -21.08
C ALA A 526 19.72 -19.48 -21.77
N PRO A 527 19.83 -18.93 -23.00
CA PRO A 527 21.08 -18.88 -23.79
C PRO A 527 22.15 -17.96 -23.18
N ILE A 528 21.75 -16.97 -22.38
CA ILE A 528 22.68 -16.06 -21.70
C ILE A 528 22.55 -16.24 -20.19
N LEU A 529 23.67 -16.41 -19.49
CA LEU A 529 23.75 -16.54 -18.04
C LEU A 529 24.50 -15.35 -17.44
N LEU A 530 23.86 -14.67 -16.49
CA LEU A 530 24.45 -13.57 -15.73
C LEU A 530 24.63 -13.98 -14.27
N LEU A 531 25.85 -13.89 -13.75
CA LEU A 531 26.20 -14.20 -12.38
C LEU A 531 26.79 -12.97 -11.69
N ASP A 532 26.02 -12.26 -10.90
CA ASP A 532 26.45 -11.04 -10.17
C ASP A 532 26.96 -11.41 -8.77
N GLU A 533 28.27 -11.57 -8.63
CA GLU A 533 28.93 -12.03 -7.39
C GLU A 533 28.29 -13.31 -6.79
N ALA A 534 27.64 -14.09 -7.64
CA ALA A 534 26.80 -15.23 -7.25
C ALA A 534 27.59 -16.41 -6.70
N THR A 535 28.90 -16.38 -6.80
CA THR A 535 29.83 -17.43 -6.32
C THR A 535 30.68 -16.98 -5.13
N SER A 536 30.44 -15.77 -4.61
CA SER A 536 31.27 -15.15 -3.57
C SER A 536 31.34 -15.94 -2.24
N ALA A 537 30.28 -16.68 -1.88
CA ALA A 537 30.23 -17.51 -0.67
C ALA A 537 30.64 -18.98 -0.93
N LEU A 538 31.07 -19.33 -2.16
CA LEU A 538 31.57 -20.68 -2.48
C LEU A 538 33.08 -20.76 -2.23
N ASP A 539 33.56 -21.96 -1.90
CA ASP A 539 34.98 -22.24 -1.95
C ASP A 539 35.48 -22.36 -3.40
N VAL A 540 36.77 -22.13 -3.62
CA VAL A 540 37.37 -22.09 -4.96
C VAL A 540 37.13 -23.37 -5.77
N THR A 541 37.12 -24.54 -5.10
CA THR A 541 36.95 -25.83 -5.76
C THR A 541 35.52 -25.99 -6.26
N THR A 542 34.54 -25.67 -5.40
CA THR A 542 33.11 -25.74 -5.75
C THR A 542 32.77 -24.71 -6.82
N GLU A 543 33.29 -23.49 -6.75
CA GLU A 543 33.11 -22.44 -7.74
C GLU A 543 33.56 -22.88 -9.15
N ARG A 544 34.78 -23.39 -9.25
CA ARG A 544 35.30 -23.94 -10.54
C ARG A 544 34.47 -25.10 -11.07
N LYS A 545 34.04 -26.01 -10.18
CA LYS A 545 33.21 -27.16 -10.55
C LYS A 545 31.86 -26.71 -11.10
N VAL A 546 31.21 -25.75 -10.44
CA VAL A 546 29.91 -25.20 -10.90
C VAL A 546 30.05 -24.55 -12.29
N LEU A 547 31.03 -23.66 -12.46
CA LEU A 547 31.22 -22.99 -13.78
C LEU A 547 31.55 -23.99 -14.89
N ARG A 548 32.43 -25.00 -14.61
CA ARG A 548 32.73 -26.03 -15.57
C ARG A 548 31.50 -26.84 -15.93
N ASN A 549 30.71 -27.30 -14.97
CA ASN A 549 29.49 -28.07 -15.22
C ASN A 549 28.51 -27.29 -16.10
N ILE A 550 28.38 -25.99 -15.89
CA ILE A 550 27.47 -25.11 -16.66
C ILE A 550 27.92 -25.07 -18.16
N ILE A 551 29.22 -24.89 -18.39
CA ILE A 551 29.78 -24.80 -19.76
C ILE A 551 29.71 -26.14 -20.49
N GLU A 552 30.06 -27.24 -19.82
CA GLU A 552 30.03 -28.59 -20.39
C GLU A 552 28.62 -29.00 -20.83
N GLN A 553 27.59 -28.49 -20.12
CA GLN A 553 26.20 -28.80 -20.43
C GLN A 553 25.69 -28.11 -21.71
N LYS A 554 26.12 -26.85 -21.96
CA LYS A 554 25.74 -26.06 -23.14
C LYS A 554 26.92 -25.23 -23.65
N PRO A 555 27.66 -25.74 -24.63
CA PRO A 555 28.86 -25.07 -25.14
C PRO A 555 28.61 -23.69 -25.77
N ASN A 556 27.41 -23.45 -26.30
CA ASN A 556 27.06 -22.17 -26.95
C ASN A 556 26.48 -21.11 -25.98
N LYS A 557 26.43 -21.38 -24.67
CA LYS A 557 25.89 -20.45 -23.69
C LYS A 557 26.86 -19.28 -23.46
N THR A 558 26.37 -18.04 -23.57
CA THR A 558 27.13 -16.86 -23.21
C THR A 558 27.06 -16.65 -21.69
N CYS A 559 28.23 -16.63 -21.03
CA CYS A 559 28.27 -16.49 -19.58
C CYS A 559 28.99 -15.18 -19.17
N ILE A 560 28.30 -14.31 -18.44
CA ILE A 560 28.88 -13.05 -17.93
C ILE A 560 28.90 -13.13 -16.42
N VAL A 561 30.09 -12.96 -15.83
CA VAL A 561 30.30 -13.09 -14.37
C VAL A 561 30.94 -11.83 -13.79
N THR A 562 30.43 -11.33 -12.68
CA THR A 562 31.16 -10.34 -11.87
C THR A 562 31.97 -11.09 -10.81
N THR A 563 33.27 -10.87 -10.77
CA THR A 563 34.14 -11.56 -9.82
C THR A 563 35.41 -10.75 -9.53
N HIS A 564 36.02 -11.01 -8.39
CA HIS A 564 37.36 -10.54 -8.04
C HIS A 564 38.33 -11.72 -7.83
N ARG A 565 37.90 -12.95 -8.11
CA ARG A 565 38.67 -14.16 -7.78
C ARG A 565 39.54 -14.60 -8.96
N PRO A 566 40.85 -14.72 -8.78
CA PRO A 566 41.74 -15.19 -9.83
C PRO A 566 41.35 -16.58 -10.39
N SER A 567 40.71 -17.41 -9.53
CA SER A 567 40.26 -18.76 -9.90
C SER A 567 39.25 -18.77 -11.05
N VAL A 568 38.40 -17.76 -11.13
CA VAL A 568 37.38 -17.59 -12.18
C VAL A 568 37.98 -16.87 -13.37
N LEU A 569 38.80 -15.86 -13.15
CA LEU A 569 39.46 -15.09 -14.23
C LEU A 569 40.26 -16.00 -15.17
N ASN A 570 40.95 -17.02 -14.64
CA ASN A 570 41.69 -18.00 -15.46
C ASN A 570 40.79 -18.92 -16.32
N MET A 571 39.47 -18.86 -16.16
CA MET A 571 38.50 -19.58 -16.96
C MET A 571 37.80 -18.68 -17.99
N CYS A 572 38.02 -17.38 -17.93
CA CYS A 572 37.38 -16.40 -18.80
C CYS A 572 38.19 -16.20 -20.08
N GLN A 573 37.49 -16.09 -21.20
CA GLN A 573 38.08 -15.75 -22.51
C GLN A 573 38.30 -14.25 -22.66
N ARG A 574 37.49 -13.44 -21.93
CA ARG A 574 37.62 -11.97 -21.90
C ARG A 574 37.43 -11.46 -20.48
N VAL A 575 38.17 -10.43 -20.15
CA VAL A 575 38.06 -9.72 -18.88
C VAL A 575 37.90 -8.23 -19.13
N TYR A 576 36.80 -7.66 -18.66
CA TYR A 576 36.55 -6.22 -18.72
C TYR A 576 36.74 -5.59 -17.35
N ARG A 577 37.57 -4.54 -17.29
CA ARG A 577 37.74 -3.72 -16.09
C ARG A 577 36.76 -2.55 -16.13
N VAL A 578 36.01 -2.42 -15.04
CA VAL A 578 35.12 -1.28 -14.79
C VAL A 578 35.80 -0.38 -13.78
N MET A 579 36.26 0.78 -14.21
CA MET A 579 36.99 1.74 -13.38
C MET A 579 36.84 3.15 -13.95
N GLU A 580 36.71 4.16 -13.06
CA GLU A 580 36.59 5.56 -13.46
C GLU A 580 35.51 5.79 -14.54
N THR A 581 34.36 5.19 -14.37
CA THR A 581 33.19 5.22 -15.28
C THR A 581 33.38 4.55 -16.63
N LYS A 582 34.52 3.91 -16.92
CA LYS A 582 34.83 3.26 -18.21
C LYS A 582 34.87 1.75 -18.08
N VAL A 583 34.48 1.09 -19.16
CA VAL A 583 34.64 -0.34 -19.36
C VAL A 583 35.75 -0.58 -20.38
N THR A 584 36.84 -1.20 -19.96
CA THR A 584 37.99 -1.47 -20.83
C THR A 584 38.30 -2.96 -20.83
N GLU A 585 38.51 -3.55 -22.01
CA GLU A 585 38.98 -4.93 -22.14
C GLU A 585 40.44 -4.99 -21.65
N LEU A 586 40.75 -5.99 -20.83
CA LEU A 586 42.13 -6.25 -20.42
C LEU A 586 42.71 -7.25 -21.41
N ASP A 587 43.77 -6.83 -22.12
CA ASP A 587 44.56 -7.75 -22.94
C ASP A 587 45.19 -8.83 -22.07
N GLU A 588 45.25 -10.10 -22.55
CA GLU A 588 46.00 -11.18 -21.90
C GLU A 588 47.50 -10.75 -21.83
N GLU A 589 48.02 -10.47 -20.61
CA GLU A 589 49.47 -10.49 -20.38
C GLU A 589 50.00 -11.91 -20.10
#